data_00308d12f6aa93efc5deede10130985d
#
_entry.id   00308d12f6aa93efc5deede10130985d
#
_cell.length_a   1.000
_cell.length_b   1.000
_cell.length_c   1.000
_cell.angle_alpha   90.00
_cell.angle_beta   90.00
_cell.angle_gamma   90.00
#
_symmetry.space_group_name_H-M   'P 1'
#
loop_
_entity.id
_entity.type
_entity.pdbx_description
1 polymer ?
#
loop_
_entity_poly.entity_id
_entity_poly.type
_entity_poly.pdbx_seq_one_letter_code
_entity_poly.pdbx_strand_id
1 'polypeptide(L)'
;AKNGMVVSSNKIASEVGVAILKKGGNAIDASVATAFALAVTHPTAGNIGGGGFLVFMDSTGTTTTFDFREKAPLKAPADMFLDADGELQSGTNLFGSESTNNHIGLKSVGVPGTVAGLYLAHQKHGVLPWPDLVQPAIDLAKNGFELPWSLARAGAYFEANSPVPFLQNYFKNQDGVMTQFGEVWRQPELAKTLIEIRDHGHDGFYKGIVAQEIARFMKDNGGLISLEDLQRYTAVERKPIKGTFKSYDIYSMAPPSSGGVALIEMMNLMEQASLDSLEFNSKAYVHLLAEVMRRAFADRAEHMGDPDFNLDTPIAKLTSKEFARQRFENIDMSKASVSDSTKFGQIYDGSSTTHFSVADKDG
;
A
#
# COMPACT_ATOMS: atom_id res chain seq x y z
N ALA A 1 23.38 -5.40 -6.36
CA ALA A 1 24.23 -4.19 -6.42
C ALA A 1 25.24 -4.21 -5.27
N LYS A 2 26.47 -3.77 -5.53
CA LYS A 2 27.58 -3.92 -4.55
C LYS A 2 27.45 -2.94 -3.36
N ASN A 3 26.80 -1.80 -3.58
CA ASN A 3 26.71 -0.69 -2.59
C ASN A 3 25.27 -0.35 -2.18
N GLY A 4 24.32 -1.16 -2.58
CA GLY A 4 22.89 -0.93 -2.34
C GLY A 4 22.08 -0.82 -3.61
N MET A 5 20.76 -0.85 -3.48
CA MET A 5 19.81 -0.79 -4.58
C MET A 5 18.48 -0.22 -4.10
N VAL A 6 17.86 0.60 -4.94
CA VAL A 6 16.49 1.07 -4.76
C VAL A 6 15.69 0.75 -6.02
N VAL A 7 14.59 0.05 -5.87
CA VAL A 7 13.69 -0.32 -6.96
C VAL A 7 12.29 0.17 -6.62
N SER A 8 11.72 0.98 -7.49
CA SER A 8 10.32 1.46 -7.37
C SER A 8 9.67 1.58 -8.74
N SER A 9 8.38 1.86 -8.75
CA SER A 9 7.60 2.12 -9.97
C SER A 9 7.96 3.43 -10.68
N ASN A 10 8.78 4.30 -10.05
CA ASN A 10 9.15 5.60 -10.60
C ASN A 10 10.66 5.84 -10.51
N LYS A 11 11.28 6.16 -11.66
CA LYS A 11 12.73 6.40 -11.76
C LYS A 11 13.21 7.51 -10.84
N ILE A 12 12.50 8.65 -10.80
CA ILE A 12 12.89 9.82 -9.98
C ILE A 12 12.89 9.46 -8.49
N ALA A 13 11.86 8.74 -8.03
CA ALA A 13 11.79 8.29 -6.64
C ALA A 13 12.90 7.29 -6.30
N SER A 14 13.25 6.39 -7.22
CA SER A 14 14.38 5.48 -7.03
C SER A 14 15.71 6.23 -6.96
N GLU A 15 15.90 7.26 -7.79
CA GLU A 15 17.10 8.12 -7.78
C GLU A 15 17.22 8.91 -6.47
N VAL A 16 16.10 9.38 -5.90
CA VAL A 16 16.08 10.01 -4.56
C VAL A 16 16.58 9.03 -3.50
N GLY A 17 16.05 7.81 -3.46
CA GLY A 17 16.49 6.79 -2.50
C GLY A 17 17.99 6.45 -2.65
N VAL A 18 18.46 6.30 -3.89
CA VAL A 18 19.90 6.09 -4.19
C VAL A 18 20.75 7.26 -3.72
N ALA A 19 20.28 8.51 -3.87
CA ALA A 19 20.99 9.70 -3.39
C ALA A 19 21.12 9.69 -1.86
N ILE A 20 20.08 9.24 -1.14
CA ILE A 20 20.13 9.08 0.32
C ILE A 20 21.15 8.00 0.73
N LEU A 21 21.16 6.83 0.07
CA LEU A 21 22.19 5.80 0.32
C LEU A 21 23.61 6.35 0.10
N LYS A 22 23.83 7.14 -0.97
CA LYS A 22 25.12 7.79 -1.26
C LYS A 22 25.54 8.83 -0.21
N LYS A 23 24.58 9.47 0.48
CA LYS A 23 24.85 10.39 1.60
C LYS A 23 25.20 9.66 2.90
N GLY A 24 25.20 8.33 2.90
CA GLY A 24 25.47 7.51 4.08
C GLY A 24 24.21 7.09 4.87
N GLY A 25 23.03 7.32 4.32
CA GLY A 25 21.77 6.77 4.85
C GLY A 25 21.71 5.26 4.70
N ASN A 26 20.94 4.62 5.58
CA ASN A 26 20.66 3.20 5.51
C ASN A 26 19.38 2.89 4.69
N ALA A 27 18.96 1.62 4.65
CA ALA A 27 17.78 1.19 3.90
C ALA A 27 16.49 1.88 4.38
N ILE A 28 16.34 2.16 5.68
CA ILE A 28 15.18 2.88 6.24
C ILE A 28 15.17 4.33 5.76
N ASP A 29 16.30 5.05 5.84
CA ASP A 29 16.39 6.43 5.35
C ASP A 29 16.02 6.53 3.87
N ALA A 30 16.59 5.64 3.05
CA ALA A 30 16.28 5.59 1.63
C ALA A 30 14.82 5.22 1.35
N SER A 31 14.23 4.34 2.16
CA SER A 31 12.80 3.98 2.05
C SER A 31 11.89 5.16 2.36
N VAL A 32 12.17 5.91 3.42
CA VAL A 32 11.41 7.12 3.79
C VAL A 32 11.45 8.15 2.67
N ALA A 33 12.64 8.46 2.16
CA ALA A 33 12.79 9.45 1.09
C ALA A 33 12.14 8.99 -0.23
N THR A 34 12.25 7.69 -0.57
CA THR A 34 11.59 7.10 -1.74
C THR A 34 10.07 7.18 -1.61
N ALA A 35 9.51 6.88 -0.44
CA ALA A 35 8.06 6.94 -0.21
C ALA A 35 7.52 8.36 -0.37
N PHE A 36 8.16 9.37 0.20
CA PHE A 36 7.78 10.78 0.01
C PHE A 36 7.96 11.24 -1.44
N ALA A 37 9.02 10.81 -2.11
CA ALA A 37 9.22 11.10 -3.53
C ALA A 37 8.13 10.45 -4.41
N LEU A 38 7.70 9.21 -4.09
CA LEU A 38 6.58 8.54 -4.77
C LEU A 38 5.26 9.27 -4.55
N ALA A 39 5.02 9.84 -3.37
CA ALA A 39 3.82 10.66 -3.13
C ALA A 39 3.73 11.88 -4.07
N VAL A 40 4.87 12.38 -4.52
CA VAL A 40 4.95 13.51 -5.48
C VAL A 40 4.94 13.00 -6.93
N THR A 41 5.76 11.99 -7.26
CA THR A 41 6.05 11.59 -8.64
C THR A 41 5.17 10.44 -9.16
N HIS A 42 4.41 9.81 -8.28
CA HIS A 42 3.50 8.71 -8.61
C HIS A 42 2.18 8.79 -7.82
N PRO A 43 1.45 9.93 -7.88
CA PRO A 43 0.30 10.23 -7.02
C PRO A 43 -0.91 9.32 -7.23
N THR A 44 -0.92 8.52 -8.30
CA THR A 44 -1.97 7.53 -8.56
C THR A 44 -1.91 6.32 -7.62
N ALA A 45 -0.78 6.12 -6.91
CA ALA A 45 -0.60 5.01 -5.97
C ALA A 45 0.31 5.35 -4.79
N GLY A 46 1.36 6.18 -4.97
CA GLY A 46 2.15 6.75 -3.88
C GLY A 46 1.43 7.94 -3.25
N ASN A 47 1.39 8.02 -1.93
CA ASN A 47 0.63 9.08 -1.26
C ASN A 47 1.06 9.31 0.19
N ILE A 48 0.60 10.42 0.78
CA ILE A 48 0.65 10.70 2.22
C ILE A 48 -0.74 10.65 2.87
N GLY A 49 -1.80 10.53 2.07
CA GLY A 49 -3.20 10.45 2.50
C GLY A 49 -3.74 9.02 2.60
N GLY A 50 -2.88 8.03 2.50
CA GLY A 50 -3.20 6.61 2.63
C GLY A 50 -2.39 5.93 3.70
N GLY A 51 -2.08 4.64 3.49
CA GLY A 51 -1.29 3.84 4.42
C GLY A 51 -0.44 2.81 3.71
N GLY A 52 0.05 1.84 4.48
CA GLY A 52 0.89 0.78 3.94
C GLY A 52 1.52 -0.09 5.01
N PHE A 53 2.48 -0.87 4.55
CA PHE A 53 3.26 -1.79 5.37
C PHE A 53 4.74 -1.70 5.01
N LEU A 54 5.60 -1.95 5.99
CA LEU A 54 7.03 -2.03 5.79
C LEU A 54 7.56 -3.29 6.47
N VAL A 55 8.34 -4.08 5.75
CA VAL A 55 9.11 -5.21 6.28
C VAL A 55 10.58 -4.82 6.23
N PHE A 56 11.22 -4.83 7.38
CA PHE A 56 12.63 -4.45 7.54
C PHE A 56 13.43 -5.60 8.12
N MET A 57 14.58 -5.87 7.54
CA MET A 57 15.59 -6.77 8.07
C MET A 57 16.87 -5.98 8.29
N ASP A 58 17.41 -6.03 9.49
CA ASP A 58 18.68 -5.38 9.80
C ASP A 58 19.89 -6.24 9.39
N SER A 59 21.10 -5.69 9.52
CA SER A 59 22.35 -6.37 9.16
C SER A 59 22.66 -7.62 10.00
N THR A 60 21.94 -7.83 11.11
CA THR A 60 22.05 -9.05 11.93
C THR A 60 21.08 -10.16 11.49
N GLY A 61 20.17 -9.87 10.54
CA GLY A 61 19.11 -10.75 10.12
C GLY A 61 17.86 -10.68 11.00
N THR A 62 17.82 -9.76 11.96
CA THR A 62 16.60 -9.51 12.75
C THR A 62 15.57 -8.80 11.91
N THR A 63 14.36 -9.36 11.87
CA THR A 63 13.28 -8.82 11.02
C THR A 63 12.17 -8.24 11.91
N THR A 64 11.72 -7.04 11.57
CA THR A 64 10.55 -6.39 12.13
C THR A 64 9.63 -5.86 11.04
N THR A 65 8.39 -5.55 11.40
CA THR A 65 7.41 -4.99 10.45
C THR A 65 6.71 -3.80 11.06
N PHE A 66 6.32 -2.86 10.20
CA PHE A 66 5.55 -1.67 10.57
C PHE A 66 4.22 -1.68 9.84
N ASP A 67 3.15 -1.61 10.61
CA ASP A 67 1.78 -1.49 10.16
C ASP A 67 1.34 -0.04 10.31
N PHE A 68 1.12 0.59 9.18
CA PHE A 68 0.57 1.94 9.09
C PHE A 68 -0.59 1.99 8.10
N ARG A 69 -1.36 0.89 8.05
CA ARG A 69 -2.60 0.82 7.29
C ARG A 69 -3.58 1.87 7.79
N GLU A 70 -4.43 2.35 6.91
CA GLU A 70 -5.52 3.26 7.23
C GLU A 70 -6.47 2.62 8.26
N LYS A 71 -7.02 3.46 9.12
CA LYS A 71 -8.04 3.04 10.09
C LYS A 71 -9.39 3.66 9.75
N ALA A 72 -10.48 2.94 10.05
CA ALA A 72 -11.82 3.51 9.93
C ALA A 72 -11.95 4.71 10.88
N PRO A 73 -12.59 5.81 10.45
CA PRO A 73 -12.91 6.92 11.35
C PRO A 73 -13.78 6.45 12.51
N LEU A 74 -13.61 7.04 13.70
CA LEU A 74 -14.35 6.68 14.92
C LEU A 74 -15.88 6.74 14.77
N LYS A 75 -16.34 7.59 13.85
CA LYS A 75 -17.78 7.78 13.57
C LYS A 75 -18.30 6.94 12.41
N ALA A 76 -17.49 6.06 11.82
CA ALA A 76 -17.90 5.21 10.72
C ALA A 76 -18.84 4.11 11.21
N PRO A 77 -20.15 4.10 10.84
CA PRO A 77 -21.04 3.01 11.17
C PRO A 77 -20.75 1.79 10.27
N ALA A 78 -21.06 0.61 10.77
CA ALA A 78 -20.78 -0.64 10.07
C ALA A 78 -21.53 -0.79 8.74
N ASP A 79 -22.68 -0.14 8.64
CA ASP A 79 -23.63 -0.20 7.51
C ASP A 79 -23.56 1.02 6.59
N MET A 80 -22.54 1.88 6.70
CA MET A 80 -22.47 3.17 5.99
C MET A 80 -22.48 3.10 4.46
N PHE A 81 -22.27 1.91 3.91
CA PHE A 81 -22.29 1.64 2.47
C PHE A 81 -23.47 0.76 2.04
N LEU A 82 -24.29 0.32 2.99
CA LEU A 82 -25.42 -0.55 2.72
C LEU A 82 -26.71 0.26 2.51
N ASP A 83 -27.60 -0.29 1.71
CA ASP A 83 -28.98 0.17 1.58
C ASP A 83 -29.90 -0.45 2.64
N ALA A 84 -31.21 -0.19 2.52
CA ALA A 84 -32.19 -0.72 3.46
C ALA A 84 -32.34 -2.25 3.43
N ASP A 85 -31.93 -2.89 2.33
CA ASP A 85 -31.98 -4.33 2.12
C ASP A 85 -30.67 -5.02 2.55
N GLY A 86 -29.66 -4.24 2.98
CA GLY A 86 -28.36 -4.71 3.43
C GLY A 86 -27.37 -4.99 2.27
N GLU A 87 -27.69 -4.54 1.07
CA GLU A 87 -26.82 -4.66 -0.11
C GLU A 87 -25.96 -3.41 -0.29
N LEU A 88 -24.81 -3.55 -0.96
CA LEU A 88 -23.94 -2.41 -1.27
C LEU A 88 -24.66 -1.43 -2.22
N GLN A 89 -24.75 -0.18 -1.81
CA GLN A 89 -25.35 0.87 -2.62
C GLN A 89 -24.57 1.07 -3.93
N SER A 90 -25.28 1.37 -5.00
CA SER A 90 -24.69 1.71 -6.29
C SER A 90 -23.84 2.98 -6.21
N GLY A 91 -22.79 3.01 -6.98
CA GLY A 91 -21.84 4.12 -7.06
C GLY A 91 -21.03 4.08 -8.34
N THR A 92 -19.93 4.84 -8.36
CA THR A 92 -18.98 4.84 -9.46
C THR A 92 -17.55 4.65 -8.95
N ASN A 93 -16.65 4.16 -9.79
CA ASN A 93 -15.22 4.15 -9.48
C ASN A 93 -14.51 5.44 -9.94
N LEU A 94 -13.22 5.59 -9.67
CA LEU A 94 -12.41 6.76 -10.06
C LEU A 94 -12.42 7.04 -11.57
N PHE A 95 -12.77 6.05 -12.38
CA PHE A 95 -12.81 6.14 -13.83
C PHE A 95 -14.21 6.41 -14.38
N GLY A 96 -15.20 6.68 -13.52
CA GLY A 96 -16.57 6.95 -13.93
C GLY A 96 -17.40 5.73 -14.32
N SER A 97 -16.85 4.51 -14.19
CA SER A 97 -17.59 3.27 -14.46
C SER A 97 -18.52 2.92 -13.30
N GLU A 98 -19.60 2.21 -13.59
CA GLU A 98 -20.50 1.67 -12.55
C GLU A 98 -19.73 0.81 -11.55
N SER A 99 -20.03 0.99 -10.28
CA SER A 99 -19.42 0.31 -9.14
C SER A 99 -20.31 0.44 -7.92
N THR A 100 -19.77 0.21 -6.73
CA THR A 100 -20.43 0.44 -5.45
C THR A 100 -19.92 1.71 -4.78
N ASN A 101 -20.72 2.31 -3.89
CA ASN A 101 -20.45 3.61 -3.27
C ASN A 101 -19.25 3.63 -2.31
N ASN A 102 -18.68 2.46 -1.98
CA ASN A 102 -17.49 2.34 -1.15
C ASN A 102 -16.16 2.57 -1.91
N HIS A 103 -16.20 2.78 -3.23
CA HIS A 103 -14.99 3.01 -4.04
C HIS A 103 -14.56 4.46 -4.10
N ILE A 104 -15.49 5.41 -4.02
CA ILE A 104 -15.21 6.85 -4.14
C ILE A 104 -16.05 7.64 -3.14
N GLY A 105 -15.46 8.72 -2.68
CA GLY A 105 -16.12 9.71 -1.85
C GLY A 105 -15.48 9.83 -0.48
N LEU A 106 -15.89 10.86 0.25
CA LEU A 106 -15.29 11.21 1.53
C LEU A 106 -15.60 10.22 2.66
N LYS A 107 -16.58 9.33 2.46
CA LYS A 107 -16.88 8.24 3.39
C LYS A 107 -16.00 7.02 3.19
N SER A 108 -15.45 6.81 1.98
CA SER A 108 -14.56 5.68 1.68
C SER A 108 -13.10 5.92 2.03
N VAL A 109 -12.76 7.10 2.55
CA VAL A 109 -11.40 7.44 2.96
C VAL A 109 -11.15 7.02 4.41
N GLY A 110 -10.12 6.19 4.63
CA GLY A 110 -9.63 5.86 5.97
C GLY A 110 -8.71 6.95 6.54
N VAL A 111 -8.52 6.93 7.86
CA VAL A 111 -7.56 7.81 8.56
C VAL A 111 -6.15 7.46 8.09
N PRO A 112 -5.39 8.39 7.50
CA PRO A 112 -4.10 8.11 6.88
C PRO A 112 -3.04 7.65 7.87
N GLY A 113 -2.18 6.71 7.42
CA GLY A 113 -1.11 6.15 8.24
C GLY A 113 0.31 6.37 7.72
N THR A 114 0.48 6.70 6.43
CA THR A 114 1.81 6.73 5.77
C THR A 114 2.84 7.56 6.54
N VAL A 115 2.51 8.79 6.93
CA VAL A 115 3.45 9.67 7.62
C VAL A 115 3.85 9.12 8.99
N ALA A 116 2.88 8.58 9.75
CA ALA A 116 3.15 7.97 11.06
C ALA A 116 4.04 6.74 10.95
N GLY A 117 3.80 5.87 9.95
CA GLY A 117 4.59 4.66 9.73
C GLY A 117 6.03 4.97 9.35
N LEU A 118 6.22 5.85 8.39
CA LEU A 118 7.55 6.29 7.95
C LEU A 118 8.32 6.97 9.08
N TYR A 119 7.64 7.82 9.87
CA TYR A 119 8.24 8.48 11.03
C TYR A 119 8.64 7.48 12.11
N LEU A 120 7.76 6.51 12.44
CA LEU A 120 8.05 5.48 13.43
C LEU A 120 9.25 4.60 13.01
N ALA A 121 9.29 4.16 11.76
CA ALA A 121 10.41 3.37 11.23
C ALA A 121 11.72 4.16 11.28
N HIS A 122 11.69 5.44 10.90
CA HIS A 122 12.85 6.32 10.97
C HIS A 122 13.33 6.54 12.41
N GLN A 123 12.43 6.82 13.36
CA GLN A 123 12.80 7.02 14.76
C GLN A 123 13.50 5.80 15.39
N LYS A 124 13.19 4.60 14.91
CA LYS A 124 13.77 3.36 15.42
C LYS A 124 15.06 2.94 14.73
N HIS A 125 15.16 3.18 13.43
CA HIS A 125 16.21 2.59 12.60
C HIS A 125 16.88 3.57 11.65
N GLY A 126 16.39 4.81 11.52
CA GLY A 126 17.03 5.84 10.68
C GLY A 126 18.35 6.34 11.28
N VAL A 127 19.25 6.79 10.41
CA VAL A 127 20.56 7.33 10.79
C VAL A 127 20.77 8.76 10.33
N LEU A 128 20.11 9.19 9.26
CA LEU A 128 20.16 10.57 8.78
C LEU A 128 19.05 11.41 9.44
N PRO A 129 19.23 12.74 9.54
CA PRO A 129 18.19 13.63 10.05
C PRO A 129 16.90 13.55 9.24
N TRP A 130 15.75 13.48 9.90
CA TRP A 130 14.44 13.45 9.25
C TRP A 130 14.23 14.51 8.17
N PRO A 131 14.61 15.80 8.38
CA PRO A 131 14.46 16.81 7.35
C PRO A 131 15.16 16.51 6.04
N ASP A 132 16.31 15.83 6.08
CA ASP A 132 17.10 15.48 4.90
C ASP A 132 16.38 14.46 4.03
N LEU A 133 15.49 13.64 4.62
CA LEU A 133 14.74 12.59 3.94
C LEU A 133 13.46 13.13 3.26
N VAL A 134 12.86 14.17 3.84
CA VAL A 134 11.64 14.78 3.30
C VAL A 134 11.96 15.85 2.26
N GLN A 135 13.12 16.56 2.43
CA GLN A 135 13.51 17.67 1.57
C GLN A 135 13.48 17.36 0.06
N PRO A 136 13.98 16.20 -0.44
CA PRO A 136 13.93 15.90 -1.86
C PRO A 136 12.51 15.90 -2.44
N ALA A 137 11.52 15.41 -1.68
CA ALA A 137 10.12 15.43 -2.10
C ALA A 137 9.55 16.85 -2.15
N ILE A 138 9.94 17.72 -1.20
CA ILE A 138 9.58 19.15 -1.22
C ILE A 138 10.12 19.81 -2.49
N ASP A 139 11.40 19.56 -2.81
CA ASP A 139 12.04 20.13 -3.99
C ASP A 139 11.35 19.68 -5.28
N LEU A 140 11.00 18.41 -5.38
CA LEU A 140 10.23 17.86 -6.51
C LEU A 140 8.84 18.49 -6.62
N ALA A 141 8.12 18.62 -5.51
CA ALA A 141 6.78 19.21 -5.51
C ALA A 141 6.81 20.70 -5.86
N LYS A 142 7.79 21.46 -5.32
CA LYS A 142 7.93 22.90 -5.49
C LYS A 142 8.46 23.28 -6.86
N ASN A 143 9.58 22.67 -7.27
CA ASN A 143 10.28 23.00 -8.52
C ASN A 143 9.65 22.28 -9.72
N GLY A 144 8.97 21.15 -9.46
CA GLY A 144 8.36 20.30 -10.46
C GLY A 144 9.33 19.30 -11.08
N PHE A 145 8.79 18.42 -11.89
CA PHE A 145 9.51 17.43 -12.68
C PHE A 145 8.80 17.25 -14.03
N GLU A 146 9.52 16.74 -15.02
CA GLU A 146 8.92 16.43 -16.33
C GLU A 146 7.83 15.36 -16.16
N LEU A 147 6.59 15.72 -16.54
CA LEU A 147 5.43 14.83 -16.41
C LEU A 147 5.60 13.61 -17.33
N PRO A 148 5.67 12.37 -16.78
CA PRO A 148 5.81 11.19 -17.60
C PRO A 148 4.54 10.90 -18.38
N TRP A 149 4.68 10.21 -19.52
CA TRP A 149 3.56 9.87 -20.40
C TRP A 149 2.38 9.18 -19.67
N SER A 150 2.67 8.29 -18.74
CA SER A 150 1.66 7.58 -17.95
C SER A 150 0.78 8.52 -17.11
N LEU A 151 1.39 9.52 -16.47
CA LEU A 151 0.66 10.51 -15.67
C LEU A 151 -0.08 11.52 -16.56
N ALA A 152 0.52 11.97 -17.66
CA ALA A 152 -0.16 12.85 -18.62
C ALA A 152 -1.42 12.18 -19.20
N ARG A 153 -1.33 10.90 -19.54
CA ARG A 153 -2.47 10.10 -19.98
C ARG A 153 -3.52 9.93 -18.87
N ALA A 154 -3.10 9.65 -17.63
CA ALA A 154 -4.01 9.56 -16.49
C ALA A 154 -4.74 10.89 -16.26
N GLY A 155 -4.02 12.02 -16.32
CA GLY A 155 -4.59 13.35 -16.17
C GLY A 155 -5.66 13.66 -17.23
N ALA A 156 -5.36 13.41 -18.50
CA ALA A 156 -6.33 13.58 -19.58
C ALA A 156 -7.56 12.66 -19.41
N TYR A 157 -7.36 11.45 -18.94
CA TYR A 157 -8.46 10.53 -18.66
C TYR A 157 -9.33 11.01 -17.49
N PHE A 158 -8.73 11.47 -16.39
CA PHE A 158 -9.46 12.01 -15.24
C PHE A 158 -10.21 13.29 -15.58
N GLU A 159 -9.63 14.19 -16.38
CA GLU A 159 -10.33 15.39 -16.86
C GLU A 159 -11.62 15.05 -17.59
N ALA A 160 -11.57 14.02 -18.45
CA ALA A 160 -12.72 13.64 -19.29
C ALA A 160 -13.77 12.79 -18.56
N ASN A 161 -13.36 11.95 -17.60
CA ASN A 161 -14.21 10.85 -17.11
C ASN A 161 -14.41 10.81 -15.61
N SER A 162 -13.55 11.44 -14.80
CA SER A 162 -13.67 11.32 -13.34
C SER A 162 -14.88 12.07 -12.81
N PRO A 163 -15.69 11.47 -11.93
CA PRO A 163 -16.77 12.17 -11.24
C PRO A 163 -16.24 13.10 -10.13
N VAL A 164 -14.93 13.08 -9.85
CA VAL A 164 -14.31 13.86 -8.77
C VAL A 164 -13.72 15.16 -9.35
N PRO A 165 -14.30 16.35 -9.06
CA PRO A 165 -13.85 17.62 -9.63
C PRO A 165 -12.38 17.94 -9.35
N PHE A 166 -11.85 17.52 -8.19
CA PHE A 166 -10.45 17.68 -7.87
C PHE A 166 -9.54 16.94 -8.85
N LEU A 167 -9.86 15.68 -9.19
CA LEU A 167 -9.07 14.90 -10.15
C LEU A 167 -9.12 15.43 -11.56
N GLN A 168 -10.24 16.02 -11.98
CA GLN A 168 -10.37 16.69 -13.29
C GLN A 168 -9.38 17.86 -13.44
N ASN A 169 -8.93 18.44 -12.33
CA ASN A 169 -8.07 19.63 -12.32
C ASN A 169 -6.66 19.36 -11.77
N TYR A 170 -6.41 18.19 -11.19
CA TYR A 170 -5.19 17.91 -10.44
C TYR A 170 -3.89 18.07 -11.26
N PHE A 171 -3.93 17.71 -12.54
CA PHE A 171 -2.79 17.80 -13.44
C PHE A 171 -2.74 19.11 -14.24
N LYS A 172 -3.62 20.08 -13.97
CA LYS A 172 -3.58 21.39 -14.61
C LYS A 172 -2.50 22.27 -14.01
N ASN A 173 -1.89 23.09 -14.85
CA ASN A 173 -0.97 24.14 -14.43
C ASN A 173 -1.73 25.36 -13.83
N GLN A 174 -1.00 26.41 -13.44
CA GLN A 174 -1.58 27.60 -12.83
C GLN A 174 -2.53 28.38 -13.76
N ASP A 175 -2.39 28.21 -15.07
CA ASP A 175 -3.26 28.81 -16.10
C ASP A 175 -4.52 27.98 -16.37
N GLY A 176 -4.72 26.87 -15.62
CA GLY A 176 -5.85 25.96 -15.78
C GLY A 176 -5.73 25.04 -17.01
N VAL A 177 -4.55 24.96 -17.62
CA VAL A 177 -4.27 24.12 -18.79
C VAL A 177 -3.70 22.78 -18.34
N MET A 178 -4.17 21.69 -18.94
CA MET A 178 -3.66 20.33 -18.66
C MET A 178 -2.18 20.23 -19.02
N THR A 179 -1.35 19.87 -18.04
CA THR A 179 0.08 19.65 -18.24
C THR A 179 0.31 18.45 -19.15
N GLN A 180 1.09 18.64 -20.21
CA GLN A 180 1.37 17.62 -21.21
C GLN A 180 2.59 16.77 -20.85
N PHE A 181 2.73 15.63 -21.52
CA PHE A 181 3.96 14.82 -21.44
C PHE A 181 5.21 15.66 -21.73
N GLY A 182 6.21 15.56 -20.86
CA GLY A 182 7.47 16.27 -20.97
C GLY A 182 7.45 17.72 -20.44
N GLU A 183 6.29 18.27 -20.12
CA GLU A 183 6.20 19.57 -19.45
C GLU A 183 6.45 19.46 -17.96
N VAL A 184 6.92 20.56 -17.35
CA VAL A 184 7.19 20.59 -15.90
C VAL A 184 5.89 20.74 -15.11
N TRP A 185 5.53 19.71 -14.38
CA TRP A 185 4.39 19.71 -13.47
C TRP A 185 4.80 20.00 -12.01
N ARG A 186 4.08 20.89 -11.34
CA ARG A 186 4.34 21.35 -9.97
C ARG A 186 3.14 21.13 -9.07
N GLN A 187 3.42 20.88 -7.79
CA GLN A 187 2.42 20.62 -6.76
C GLN A 187 2.66 21.54 -5.54
N PRO A 188 2.45 22.86 -5.64
CA PRO A 188 2.83 23.83 -4.61
C PRO A 188 2.11 23.59 -3.27
N GLU A 189 0.86 23.13 -3.30
CA GLU A 189 0.10 22.84 -2.07
C GLU A 189 0.65 21.59 -1.36
N LEU A 190 0.99 20.55 -2.12
CA LEU A 190 1.66 19.38 -1.56
C LEU A 190 3.03 19.75 -0.97
N ALA A 191 3.77 20.66 -1.60
CA ALA A 191 5.04 21.15 -1.05
C ALA A 191 4.85 21.81 0.31
N LYS A 192 3.79 22.60 0.53
CA LYS A 192 3.47 23.20 1.85
C LYS A 192 3.21 22.13 2.90
N THR A 193 2.41 21.13 2.57
CA THR A 193 2.12 19.99 3.46
C THR A 193 3.41 19.22 3.82
N LEU A 194 4.27 18.96 2.84
CA LEU A 194 5.55 18.29 3.08
C LEU A 194 6.52 19.13 3.94
N ILE A 195 6.47 20.47 3.85
CA ILE A 195 7.24 21.37 4.72
C ILE A 195 6.80 21.19 6.17
N GLU A 196 5.50 21.17 6.47
CA GLU A 196 4.99 20.92 7.83
C GLU A 196 5.46 19.56 8.36
N ILE A 197 5.42 18.51 7.52
CA ILE A 197 5.91 17.18 7.87
C ILE A 197 7.42 17.18 8.11
N ARG A 198 8.20 17.90 7.31
CA ARG A 198 9.65 18.01 7.48
C ARG A 198 9.99 18.68 8.81
N ASP A 199 9.35 19.79 9.11
CA ASP A 199 9.71 20.66 10.25
C ASP A 199 9.17 20.16 11.58
N HIS A 200 8.05 19.43 11.57
CA HIS A 200 7.35 18.98 12.77
C HIS A 200 7.18 17.44 12.86
N GLY A 201 7.71 16.68 11.91
CA GLY A 201 7.64 15.22 11.89
C GLY A 201 6.19 14.71 11.86
N HIS A 202 5.90 13.73 12.71
CA HIS A 202 4.55 13.17 12.89
C HIS A 202 3.50 14.26 13.16
N ASP A 203 3.80 15.20 14.06
CA ASP A 203 2.84 16.20 14.50
C ASP A 203 2.50 17.22 13.40
N GLY A 204 3.40 17.42 12.43
CA GLY A 204 3.16 18.25 11.25
C GLY A 204 2.00 17.76 10.37
N PHE A 205 1.68 16.47 10.41
CA PHE A 205 0.54 15.90 9.69
C PHE A 205 -0.68 15.68 10.59
N TYR A 206 -0.48 15.20 11.82
CA TYR A 206 -1.58 14.70 12.67
C TYR A 206 -2.12 15.68 13.69
N LYS A 207 -1.41 16.81 13.98
CA LYS A 207 -1.82 17.77 15.01
C LYS A 207 -1.86 19.23 14.54
N GLY A 208 -1.00 19.61 13.59
CA GLY A 208 -0.85 21.00 13.13
C GLY A 208 -1.94 21.46 12.17
N ILE A 209 -1.55 22.41 11.32
CA ILE A 209 -2.44 23.03 10.32
C ILE A 209 -2.99 21.99 9.32
N VAL A 210 -2.19 21.00 8.94
CA VAL A 210 -2.59 19.95 7.99
C VAL A 210 -3.76 19.15 8.54
N ALA A 211 -3.68 18.71 9.82
CA ALA A 211 -4.77 17.99 10.47
C ALA A 211 -6.06 18.82 10.57
N GLN A 212 -5.92 20.09 10.89
CA GLN A 212 -7.06 21.03 10.99
C GLN A 212 -7.75 21.21 9.63
N GLU A 213 -6.97 21.38 8.56
CA GLU A 213 -7.52 21.55 7.21
C GLU A 213 -8.19 20.27 6.70
N ILE A 214 -7.61 19.08 6.95
CA ILE A 214 -8.27 17.80 6.61
C ILE A 214 -9.59 17.67 7.37
N ALA A 215 -9.59 17.87 8.68
CA ALA A 215 -10.80 17.74 9.50
C ALA A 215 -11.88 18.75 9.11
N ARG A 216 -11.48 20.01 8.80
CA ARG A 216 -12.41 21.02 8.32
C ARG A 216 -13.01 20.65 6.98
N PHE A 217 -12.19 20.25 6.00
CA PHE A 217 -12.66 19.83 4.68
C PHE A 217 -13.63 18.66 4.77
N MET A 218 -13.29 17.64 5.57
CA MET A 218 -14.15 16.48 5.79
C MET A 218 -15.50 16.89 6.39
N LYS A 219 -15.50 17.72 7.43
CA LYS A 219 -16.71 18.23 8.06
C LYS A 219 -17.60 19.02 7.10
N ASP A 220 -17.02 19.92 6.33
CA ASP A 220 -17.72 20.82 5.42
C ASP A 220 -18.33 20.09 4.22
N ASN A 221 -17.77 18.91 3.85
CA ASN A 221 -18.18 18.14 2.69
C ASN A 221 -18.79 16.76 3.02
N GLY A 222 -19.14 16.51 4.28
CA GLY A 222 -19.85 15.28 4.68
C GLY A 222 -18.97 14.03 4.81
N GLY A 223 -17.66 14.21 4.96
CA GLY A 223 -16.72 13.14 5.30
C GLY A 223 -16.74 12.79 6.79
N LEU A 224 -16.03 11.72 7.15
CA LEU A 224 -16.10 11.17 8.51
C LEU A 224 -14.84 11.45 9.35
N ILE A 225 -13.68 11.68 8.72
CA ILE A 225 -12.41 11.91 9.44
C ILE A 225 -12.49 13.22 10.23
N SER A 226 -12.31 13.11 11.54
CA SER A 226 -12.26 14.25 12.48
C SER A 226 -10.82 14.56 12.91
N LEU A 227 -10.64 15.69 13.58
CA LEU A 227 -9.35 16.02 14.20
C LEU A 227 -8.94 14.98 15.25
N GLU A 228 -9.92 14.43 16.00
CA GLU A 228 -9.67 13.38 16.99
C GLU A 228 -9.14 12.10 16.34
N ASP A 229 -9.70 11.70 15.19
CA ASP A 229 -9.20 10.53 14.42
C ASP A 229 -7.74 10.68 14.06
N LEU A 230 -7.37 11.85 13.53
CA LEU A 230 -5.99 12.16 13.16
C LEU A 230 -5.06 12.15 14.38
N GLN A 231 -5.44 12.82 15.47
CA GLN A 231 -4.63 12.91 16.69
C GLN A 231 -4.44 11.56 17.40
N ARG A 232 -5.38 10.63 17.25
CA ARG A 232 -5.31 9.28 17.83
C ARG A 232 -4.60 8.28 16.95
N TYR A 233 -4.34 8.61 15.70
CA TYR A 233 -3.71 7.65 14.81
C TYR A 233 -2.29 7.33 15.26
N THR A 234 -1.98 6.05 15.33
CA THR A 234 -0.64 5.52 15.62
C THR A 234 -0.32 4.37 14.70
N ALA A 235 0.88 4.37 14.13
CA ALA A 235 1.44 3.21 13.45
C ALA A 235 1.90 2.17 14.49
N VAL A 236 1.90 0.89 14.12
CA VAL A 236 2.19 -0.23 15.03
C VAL A 236 3.37 -1.04 14.51
N GLU A 237 4.34 -1.30 15.38
CA GLU A 237 5.35 -2.31 15.10
C GLU A 237 4.79 -3.69 15.41
N ARG A 238 4.87 -4.62 14.43
CA ARG A 238 4.37 -5.99 14.56
C ARG A 238 5.48 -7.00 14.33
N LYS A 239 5.36 -8.18 14.93
CA LYS A 239 6.26 -9.30 14.62
C LYS A 239 5.96 -9.80 13.22
N PRO A 240 6.99 -10.04 12.38
CA PRO A 240 6.77 -10.63 11.07
C PRO A 240 6.19 -12.04 11.16
N ILE A 241 5.45 -12.43 10.12
CA ILE A 241 5.15 -13.85 9.92
C ILE A 241 6.40 -14.50 9.33
N LYS A 242 6.75 -15.68 9.86
CA LYS A 242 7.84 -16.49 9.35
C LYS A 242 7.30 -17.80 8.78
N GLY A 243 7.81 -18.19 7.62
CA GLY A 243 7.64 -19.49 7.01
C GLY A 243 8.93 -19.97 6.37
N THR A 244 8.89 -21.12 5.70
CA THR A 244 10.02 -21.65 4.94
C THR A 244 9.56 -22.09 3.57
N PHE A 245 10.45 -21.99 2.58
CA PHE A 245 10.25 -22.59 1.27
C PHE A 245 11.57 -23.20 0.79
N LYS A 246 11.59 -24.52 0.62
CA LYS A 246 12.83 -25.30 0.43
C LYS A 246 13.83 -24.96 1.54
N SER A 247 15.01 -24.45 1.22
CA SER A 247 16.06 -24.07 2.17
C SER A 247 16.00 -22.60 2.60
N TYR A 248 15.00 -21.83 2.17
CA TYR A 248 14.91 -20.39 2.44
C TYR A 248 13.96 -20.10 3.60
N ASP A 249 14.36 -19.21 4.49
CA ASP A 249 13.47 -18.55 5.43
C ASP A 249 12.70 -17.43 4.73
N ILE A 250 11.41 -17.34 4.96
CA ILE A 250 10.52 -16.32 4.41
C ILE A 250 9.99 -15.48 5.56
N TYR A 251 10.18 -14.18 5.45
CA TYR A 251 9.60 -13.20 6.38
C TYR A 251 8.66 -12.30 5.62
N SER A 252 7.48 -12.05 6.17
CA SER A 252 6.47 -11.20 5.54
C SER A 252 5.64 -10.46 6.56
N MET A 253 4.82 -9.52 6.08
CA MET A 253 3.93 -8.74 6.93
C MET A 253 2.86 -9.62 7.57
N ALA A 254 2.66 -9.44 8.87
CA ALA A 254 1.56 -10.06 9.63
C ALA A 254 0.21 -9.38 9.33
N PRO A 255 -0.93 -9.97 9.73
CA PRO A 255 -2.20 -9.25 9.74
C PRO A 255 -2.10 -7.88 10.45
N PRO A 256 -2.82 -6.87 9.97
CA PRO A 256 -3.99 -6.94 9.09
C PRO A 256 -3.67 -7.14 7.60
N SER A 257 -2.40 -7.23 7.21
CA SER A 257 -2.05 -7.69 5.87
C SER A 257 -2.32 -9.19 5.74
N SER A 258 -3.15 -9.56 4.78
CA SER A 258 -3.36 -10.97 4.45
C SER A 258 -2.23 -11.55 3.59
N GLY A 259 -1.39 -10.67 2.99
CA GLY A 259 -0.38 -11.05 2.02
C GLY A 259 0.65 -12.04 2.56
N GLY A 260 1.12 -11.84 3.79
CA GLY A 260 2.13 -12.72 4.37
C GLY A 260 1.61 -14.14 4.65
N VAL A 261 0.41 -14.27 5.21
CA VAL A 261 -0.23 -15.58 5.45
C VAL A 261 -0.47 -16.30 4.14
N ALA A 262 -1.12 -15.64 3.18
CA ALA A 262 -1.41 -16.21 1.87
C ALA A 262 -0.13 -16.62 1.12
N LEU A 263 0.94 -15.81 1.19
CA LEU A 263 2.22 -16.13 0.57
C LEU A 263 2.83 -17.40 1.14
N ILE A 264 2.89 -17.53 2.49
CA ILE A 264 3.45 -18.71 3.14
C ILE A 264 2.60 -19.94 2.87
N GLU A 265 1.27 -19.82 2.89
CA GLU A 265 0.36 -20.90 2.54
C GLU A 265 0.57 -21.36 1.10
N MET A 266 0.63 -20.43 0.13
CA MET A 266 0.92 -20.76 -1.28
C MET A 266 2.27 -21.43 -1.44
N MET A 267 3.32 -20.96 -0.78
CA MET A 267 4.64 -21.60 -0.82
C MET A 267 4.62 -23.00 -0.22
N ASN A 268 3.92 -23.19 0.91
CA ASN A 268 3.75 -24.50 1.52
C ASN A 268 2.98 -25.47 0.62
N LEU A 269 1.96 -25.01 -0.11
CA LEU A 269 1.23 -25.79 -1.10
C LEU A 269 2.12 -26.13 -2.30
N MET A 270 2.89 -25.18 -2.81
CA MET A 270 3.81 -25.42 -3.94
C MET A 270 4.87 -26.47 -3.59
N GLU A 271 5.34 -26.55 -2.35
CA GLU A 271 6.32 -27.57 -1.91
C GLU A 271 5.75 -29.00 -1.94
N GLN A 272 4.43 -29.19 -1.91
CA GLN A 272 3.81 -30.52 -2.03
C GLN A 272 3.91 -31.06 -3.46
N ALA A 273 4.13 -30.20 -4.43
CA ALA A 273 4.28 -30.59 -5.83
C ALA A 273 5.74 -30.88 -6.18
N SER A 274 5.96 -31.76 -7.16
CA SER A 274 7.28 -32.01 -7.76
C SER A 274 7.65 -30.86 -8.73
N LEU A 275 7.93 -29.66 -8.19
CA LEU A 275 8.17 -28.44 -8.98
C LEU A 275 9.28 -28.60 -10.01
N ASP A 276 10.33 -29.35 -9.67
CA ASP A 276 11.50 -29.56 -10.55
C ASP A 276 11.14 -30.39 -11.81
N SER A 277 9.98 -31.05 -11.81
CA SER A 277 9.44 -31.79 -12.97
C SER A 277 8.53 -30.95 -13.88
N LEU A 278 8.21 -29.73 -13.46
CA LEU A 278 7.34 -28.82 -14.22
C LEU A 278 8.19 -27.78 -14.98
N GLU A 279 8.01 -27.74 -16.28
CA GLU A 279 8.58 -26.67 -17.09
C GLU A 279 7.96 -25.32 -16.71
N PHE A 280 8.80 -24.28 -16.51
CA PHE A 280 8.34 -22.94 -16.17
C PHE A 280 7.36 -22.40 -17.22
N ASN A 281 6.24 -21.84 -16.78
CA ASN A 281 5.13 -21.36 -17.59
C ASN A 281 4.44 -22.45 -18.47
N SER A 282 4.70 -23.74 -18.25
CA SER A 282 3.92 -24.79 -18.88
C SER A 282 2.47 -24.78 -18.41
N LYS A 283 1.59 -25.42 -19.18
CA LYS A 283 0.18 -25.58 -18.81
C LYS A 283 0.02 -26.20 -17.41
N ALA A 284 0.82 -27.20 -17.06
CA ALA A 284 0.79 -27.84 -15.75
C ALA A 284 1.24 -26.90 -14.65
N TYR A 285 2.31 -26.10 -14.88
CA TYR A 285 2.79 -25.10 -13.92
C TYR A 285 1.75 -24.01 -13.65
N VAL A 286 1.16 -23.44 -14.73
CA VAL A 286 0.12 -22.40 -14.61
C VAL A 286 -1.13 -22.94 -13.92
N HIS A 287 -1.53 -24.18 -14.24
CA HIS A 287 -2.65 -24.84 -13.60
C HIS A 287 -2.41 -25.01 -12.09
N LEU A 288 -1.26 -25.56 -11.70
CA LEU A 288 -0.88 -25.72 -10.31
C LEU A 288 -0.89 -24.37 -9.55
N LEU A 289 -0.27 -23.34 -10.13
CA LEU A 289 -0.23 -22.02 -9.52
C LEU A 289 -1.64 -21.44 -9.31
N ALA A 290 -2.52 -21.57 -10.31
CA ALA A 290 -3.91 -21.12 -10.19
C ALA A 290 -4.68 -21.86 -9.09
N GLU A 291 -4.49 -23.20 -8.98
CA GLU A 291 -5.13 -24.00 -7.93
C GLU A 291 -4.60 -23.67 -6.52
N VAL A 292 -3.31 -23.41 -6.37
CA VAL A 292 -2.68 -22.97 -5.13
C VAL A 292 -3.22 -21.59 -4.71
N MET A 293 -3.22 -20.62 -5.63
CA MET A 293 -3.76 -19.27 -5.37
C MET A 293 -5.24 -19.34 -4.99
N ARG A 294 -6.05 -20.13 -5.68
CA ARG A 294 -7.47 -20.32 -5.41
C ARG A 294 -7.73 -20.73 -3.96
N ARG A 295 -6.94 -21.67 -3.41
CA ARG A 295 -7.07 -22.13 -2.03
C ARG A 295 -6.66 -21.08 -1.03
N ALA A 296 -5.51 -20.47 -1.21
CA ALA A 296 -5.03 -19.44 -0.31
C ALA A 296 -5.96 -18.21 -0.27
N PHE A 297 -6.54 -17.82 -1.41
CA PHE A 297 -7.51 -16.72 -1.44
C PHE A 297 -8.88 -17.12 -0.84
N ALA A 298 -9.28 -18.38 -0.93
CA ALA A 298 -10.47 -18.89 -0.24
C ALA A 298 -10.28 -18.84 1.29
N ASP A 299 -9.16 -19.36 1.78
CA ASP A 299 -8.83 -19.37 3.21
C ASP A 299 -8.64 -17.93 3.74
N ARG A 300 -8.06 -17.05 2.92
CA ARG A 300 -8.01 -15.61 3.20
C ARG A 300 -9.40 -15.01 3.41
N ALA A 301 -10.34 -15.28 2.50
CA ALA A 301 -11.68 -14.71 2.56
C ALA A 301 -12.48 -15.20 3.79
N GLU A 302 -12.26 -16.45 4.18
CA GLU A 302 -12.98 -17.06 5.29
C GLU A 302 -12.39 -16.70 6.66
N HIS A 303 -11.06 -16.59 6.79
CA HIS A 303 -10.40 -16.55 8.09
C HIS A 303 -9.64 -15.27 8.40
N MET A 304 -9.33 -14.42 7.40
CA MET A 304 -8.47 -13.27 7.63
C MET A 304 -9.26 -12.00 7.94
N GLY A 305 -8.81 -11.29 8.97
CA GLY A 305 -9.35 -10.02 9.40
C GLY A 305 -8.29 -9.16 10.10
N ASP A 306 -8.71 -8.01 10.62
CA ASP A 306 -7.86 -7.17 11.45
C ASP A 306 -7.63 -7.84 12.82
N PRO A 307 -6.38 -8.15 13.20
CA PRO A 307 -6.09 -8.86 14.44
C PRO A 307 -6.42 -8.05 15.70
N ASP A 308 -6.54 -6.74 15.60
CA ASP A 308 -6.91 -5.89 16.73
C ASP A 308 -8.42 -6.05 17.07
N PHE A 309 -9.21 -6.62 16.14
CA PHE A 309 -10.66 -6.90 16.29
C PHE A 309 -11.03 -8.37 16.11
N ASN A 310 -10.20 -9.16 15.44
CA ASN A 310 -10.43 -10.59 15.17
C ASN A 310 -9.25 -11.40 15.74
N LEU A 311 -9.38 -11.77 17.01
CA LEU A 311 -8.34 -12.50 17.75
C LEU A 311 -8.26 -13.98 17.37
N ASP A 312 -9.27 -14.53 16.69
CA ASP A 312 -9.40 -15.96 16.41
C ASP A 312 -8.85 -16.38 15.03
N THR A 313 -8.20 -15.45 14.32
CA THR A 313 -7.56 -15.79 13.03
C THR A 313 -6.55 -16.92 13.20
N PRO A 314 -6.74 -18.10 12.55
CA PRO A 314 -5.94 -19.29 12.80
C PRO A 314 -4.61 -19.25 12.03
N ILE A 315 -3.78 -18.22 12.24
CA ILE A 315 -2.54 -17.96 11.50
C ILE A 315 -1.61 -19.17 11.54
N ALA A 316 -1.40 -19.76 12.72
CA ALA A 316 -0.52 -20.92 12.90
C ALA A 316 -0.97 -22.13 12.08
N LYS A 317 -2.29 -22.34 11.94
CA LYS A 317 -2.86 -23.39 11.10
C LYS A 317 -2.65 -23.09 9.61
N LEU A 318 -3.04 -21.90 9.16
CA LEU A 318 -2.96 -21.49 7.74
C LEU A 318 -1.51 -21.53 7.21
N THR A 319 -0.53 -21.20 8.06
CA THR A 319 0.90 -21.19 7.69
C THR A 319 1.61 -22.53 7.93
N SER A 320 0.90 -23.57 8.38
CA SER A 320 1.50 -24.87 8.66
C SER A 320 1.67 -25.73 7.41
N LYS A 321 2.75 -26.52 7.37
CA LYS A 321 3.00 -27.52 6.31
C LYS A 321 1.93 -28.62 6.30
N GLU A 322 1.41 -28.98 7.48
CA GLU A 322 0.37 -30.00 7.62
C GLU A 322 -0.94 -29.57 6.97
N PHE A 323 -1.38 -28.33 7.21
CA PHE A 323 -2.58 -27.78 6.57
C PHE A 323 -2.41 -27.71 5.06
N ALA A 324 -1.25 -27.27 4.59
CA ALA A 324 -0.96 -27.22 3.16
C ALA A 324 -1.01 -28.62 2.51
N ARG A 325 -0.50 -29.66 3.20
CA ARG A 325 -0.60 -31.05 2.70
C ARG A 325 -2.06 -31.48 2.51
N GLN A 326 -2.90 -31.24 3.53
CA GLN A 326 -4.34 -31.58 3.45
C GLN A 326 -5.06 -30.81 2.33
N ARG A 327 -4.73 -29.53 2.16
CA ARG A 327 -5.31 -28.68 1.10
C ARG A 327 -4.83 -29.10 -0.29
N PHE A 328 -3.59 -29.60 -0.41
CA PHE A 328 -3.02 -30.06 -1.68
C PHE A 328 -3.68 -31.34 -2.20
N GLU A 329 -4.08 -32.27 -1.31
CA GLU A 329 -4.75 -33.51 -1.67
C GLU A 329 -6.02 -33.32 -2.52
N ASN A 330 -6.62 -32.12 -2.45
CA ASN A 330 -7.81 -31.74 -3.20
C ASN A 330 -7.49 -31.07 -4.56
N ILE A 331 -6.22 -31.05 -4.99
CA ILE A 331 -5.85 -30.52 -6.31
C ILE A 331 -5.90 -31.62 -7.35
N ASP A 332 -6.80 -31.48 -8.34
CA ASP A 332 -6.84 -32.34 -9.52
C ASP A 332 -6.03 -31.67 -10.66
N MET A 333 -4.88 -32.27 -10.99
CA MET A 333 -4.00 -31.73 -12.04
C MET A 333 -4.58 -31.86 -13.46
N SER A 334 -5.67 -32.59 -13.63
CA SER A 334 -6.34 -32.77 -14.94
C SER A 334 -7.49 -31.79 -15.15
N LYS A 335 -8.05 -31.22 -14.08
CA LYS A 335 -9.26 -30.39 -14.11
C LYS A 335 -9.19 -29.23 -13.15
N ALA A 336 -9.55 -28.04 -13.63
CA ALA A 336 -9.65 -26.85 -12.77
C ALA A 336 -10.79 -26.98 -11.76
N SER A 337 -10.51 -26.61 -10.51
CA SER A 337 -11.54 -26.45 -9.48
C SER A 337 -12.49 -25.30 -9.81
N VAL A 338 -13.72 -25.40 -9.33
CA VAL A 338 -14.71 -24.32 -9.45
C VAL A 338 -14.64 -23.47 -8.18
N SER A 339 -14.45 -22.16 -8.34
CA SER A 339 -14.58 -21.20 -7.22
C SER A 339 -16.06 -20.94 -6.96
N ASP A 340 -16.47 -21.06 -5.72
CA ASP A 340 -17.83 -20.75 -5.30
C ASP A 340 -17.87 -19.29 -4.82
N SER A 341 -18.38 -18.40 -5.67
CA SER A 341 -18.48 -16.96 -5.37
C SER A 341 -19.43 -16.64 -4.21
N THR A 342 -20.35 -17.56 -3.90
CA THR A 342 -21.27 -17.38 -2.76
C THR A 342 -20.59 -17.63 -1.43
N LYS A 343 -19.50 -18.42 -1.41
CA LYS A 343 -18.72 -18.70 -0.19
C LYS A 343 -17.61 -17.70 0.06
N PHE A 344 -17.05 -17.12 -0.99
CA PHE A 344 -15.80 -16.35 -0.90
C PHE A 344 -15.95 -14.89 -1.31
N GLY A 345 -17.18 -14.41 -1.56
CA GLY A 345 -17.45 -13.04 -1.99
C GLY A 345 -16.86 -12.70 -3.37
N GLN A 346 -17.06 -11.47 -3.80
CA GLN A 346 -16.41 -10.95 -5.00
C GLN A 346 -15.02 -10.44 -4.61
N ILE A 347 -13.97 -10.92 -5.31
CA ILE A 347 -12.62 -10.39 -5.16
C ILE A 347 -12.58 -9.06 -5.90
N TYR A 348 -12.53 -7.95 -5.16
CA TYR A 348 -12.27 -6.64 -5.74
C TYR A 348 -10.76 -6.45 -5.91
N ASP A 349 -10.33 -6.29 -7.15
CA ASP A 349 -8.95 -5.95 -7.47
C ASP A 349 -8.73 -4.45 -7.22
N GLY A 350 -8.06 -4.14 -6.11
CA GLY A 350 -7.62 -2.79 -5.83
C GLY A 350 -6.48 -2.41 -6.78
N SER A 351 -6.77 -1.55 -7.77
CA SER A 351 -5.81 -1.18 -8.82
C SER A 351 -4.82 -0.08 -8.43
N SER A 352 -4.85 0.42 -7.18
CA SER A 352 -4.12 1.63 -6.77
C SER A 352 -3.12 1.33 -5.65
N THR A 353 -2.14 0.48 -5.93
CA THR A 353 -1.08 0.12 -4.99
C THR A 353 0.28 0.30 -5.64
N THR A 354 1.29 0.74 -4.87
CA THR A 354 2.69 0.72 -5.29
C THR A 354 3.53 -0.05 -4.29
N HIS A 355 4.61 -0.65 -4.79
CA HIS A 355 5.60 -1.35 -4.00
C HIS A 355 6.99 -0.82 -4.35
N PHE A 356 7.87 -0.76 -3.37
CA PHE A 356 9.29 -0.51 -3.59
C PHE A 356 10.15 -1.37 -2.67
N SER A 357 11.37 -1.64 -3.11
CA SER A 357 12.35 -2.43 -2.37
C SER A 357 13.65 -1.65 -2.27
N VAL A 358 14.26 -1.68 -1.10
CA VAL A 358 15.53 -1.03 -0.80
C VAL A 358 16.47 -2.01 -0.14
N ALA A 359 17.71 -2.06 -0.58
CA ALA A 359 18.81 -2.72 0.10
C ALA A 359 19.97 -1.76 0.22
N ASP A 360 20.57 -1.63 1.38
CA ASP A 360 21.81 -0.89 1.58
C ASP A 360 23.05 -1.77 1.44
N LYS A 361 24.23 -1.19 1.69
CA LYS A 361 25.52 -1.89 1.55
C LYS A 361 25.70 -3.04 2.56
N ASP A 362 24.94 -3.01 3.66
CA ASP A 362 25.04 -3.98 4.75
C ASP A 362 23.97 -5.10 4.63
N GLY A 363 23.13 -5.05 3.55
CA GLY A 363 22.09 -6.04 3.24
C GLY A 363 20.79 -5.88 3.99
#